data_2c01a2b762d42f8b45a9307d98dc1127
#
_entry.id   2c01a2b762d42f8b45a9307d98dc1127
#
_cell.length_a   1.000
_cell.length_b   1.000
_cell.length_c   1.000
_cell.angle_alpha   90.00
_cell.angle_beta   90.00
_cell.angle_gamma   90.00
#
_symmetry.space_group_name_H-M   'P 1'
#
loop_
_entity.id
_entity.type
_entity.pdbx_description
1 polymer ?
#
loop_
_entity_poly.entity_id
_entity_poly.type
_entity_poly.pdbx_seq_one_letter_code
_entity_poly.pdbx_strand_id
1 'polypeptide(L)'
;MAGPFRVFTTPAFEREFRTISKKDSTLVRALEELIGILSDDPNNRSGRHKIKKLAGLKLGEGQWRLRWRDYRLRYDVFGSEVVLHSFRHRKDAY
;
A
#
# COMPACT_ATOMS: atom_id res chain seq x y z
N MET A 1 13.66 11.45 1.39
CA MET A 1 13.32 12.29 0.24
C MET A 1 12.21 11.62 -0.57
N ALA A 2 11.20 12.38 -0.98
CA ALA A 2 10.09 11.81 -1.74
C ALA A 2 10.57 11.43 -3.15
N GLY A 3 10.12 10.26 -3.63
CA GLY A 3 10.38 9.82 -4.99
C GLY A 3 9.48 10.53 -5.99
N PRO A 4 9.51 10.10 -7.27
CA PRO A 4 8.75 10.76 -8.34
C PRO A 4 7.23 10.54 -8.28
N PHE A 5 6.76 9.61 -7.45
CA PHE A 5 5.34 9.32 -7.33
C PHE A 5 4.73 10.01 -6.13
N ARG A 6 3.49 10.45 -6.28
CA ARG A 6 2.72 11.08 -5.19
C ARG A 6 1.76 10.04 -4.63
N VAL A 7 1.79 9.86 -3.31
CA VAL A 7 0.98 8.84 -2.65
C VAL A 7 -0.22 9.48 -1.97
N PHE A 8 -1.40 8.97 -2.26
CA PHE A 8 -2.67 9.46 -1.72
C PHE A 8 -3.40 8.37 -0.97
N THR A 9 -4.20 8.76 -0.01
CA THR A 9 -5.10 7.86 0.70
C THR A 9 -6.54 8.22 0.36
N THR A 10 -7.48 7.35 0.76
CA THR A 10 -8.90 7.61 0.65
C THR A 10 -9.50 7.67 2.05
N PRO A 11 -10.67 8.31 2.24
CA PRO A 11 -11.32 8.30 3.55
C PRO A 11 -11.58 6.89 4.07
N ALA A 12 -11.92 5.95 3.18
CA ALA A 12 -12.15 4.55 3.55
C ALA A 12 -10.86 3.90 4.06
N PHE A 13 -9.74 4.14 3.35
CA PHE A 13 -8.44 3.62 3.77
C PHE A 13 -8.05 4.19 5.14
N GLU A 14 -8.21 5.50 5.33
CA GLU A 14 -7.82 6.16 6.57
C GLU A 14 -8.63 5.64 7.76
N ARG A 15 -9.94 5.40 7.57
CA ARG A 15 -10.81 4.84 8.60
C ARG A 15 -10.37 3.44 9.00
N GLU A 16 -10.12 2.60 8.01
CA GLU A 16 -9.67 1.22 8.22
C GLU A 16 -8.31 1.19 8.92
N PHE A 17 -7.38 2.01 8.46
CA PHE A 17 -6.04 2.06 9.04
C PHE A 17 -6.07 2.58 10.47
N ARG A 18 -6.91 3.58 10.75
CA ARG A 18 -7.05 4.11 12.11
C ARG A 18 -7.49 3.02 13.08
N THR A 19 -8.41 2.16 12.66
CA THR A 19 -8.90 1.06 13.48
C THR A 19 -7.80 0.07 13.82
N ILE A 20 -7.02 -0.37 12.84
CA ILE A 20 -5.98 -1.37 13.08
C ILE A 20 -4.77 -0.79 13.81
N SER A 21 -4.43 0.48 13.56
CA SER A 21 -3.29 1.12 14.21
C SER A 21 -3.52 1.41 15.69
N LYS A 22 -4.77 1.47 16.14
CA LYS A 22 -5.08 1.57 17.56
C LYS A 22 -4.67 0.31 18.33
N LYS A 23 -4.72 -0.84 17.67
CA LYS A 23 -4.36 -2.13 18.27
C LYS A 23 -2.86 -2.38 18.21
N ASP A 24 -2.19 -1.78 17.24
CA ASP A 24 -0.75 -1.94 17.05
C ASP A 24 -0.16 -0.63 16.53
N SER A 25 0.41 0.16 17.44
CA SER A 25 0.95 1.47 17.11
C SER A 25 2.18 1.41 16.19
N THR A 26 2.84 0.25 16.09
CA THR A 26 3.99 0.10 15.19
C THR A 26 3.57 0.21 13.72
N LEU A 27 2.29 0.02 13.42
CA LEU A 27 1.78 0.10 12.06
C LEU A 27 1.86 1.51 11.47
N VAL A 28 1.81 2.54 12.32
CA VAL A 28 1.93 3.93 11.84
C VAL A 28 3.31 4.14 11.21
N ARG A 29 4.36 3.73 11.91
CA ARG A 29 5.74 3.85 11.39
C ARG A 29 5.94 2.95 10.18
N ALA A 30 5.37 1.74 10.21
CA ALA A 30 5.44 0.83 9.09
C ALA A 30 4.82 1.44 7.84
N LEU A 31 3.64 2.05 7.97
CA LEU A 31 2.98 2.68 6.82
C LEU A 31 3.82 3.82 6.25
N GLU A 32 4.46 4.61 7.10
CA GLU A 32 5.34 5.69 6.65
C GLU A 32 6.49 5.14 5.79
N GLU A 33 7.10 4.03 6.21
CA GLU A 33 8.16 3.38 5.45
C GLU A 33 7.64 2.85 4.11
N LEU A 34 6.46 2.23 4.12
CA LEU A 34 5.85 1.68 2.92
C LEU A 34 5.48 2.78 1.93
N ILE A 35 4.99 3.92 2.42
CA ILE A 35 4.70 5.08 1.59
C ILE A 35 5.99 5.58 0.92
N GLY A 36 7.11 5.56 1.63
CA GLY A 36 8.41 5.92 1.06
C GLY A 36 8.79 5.00 -0.10
N ILE A 37 8.59 3.70 0.06
CA ILE A 37 8.84 2.72 -1.01
C ILE A 37 7.95 3.01 -2.22
N LEU A 38 6.66 3.25 -1.98
CA LEU A 38 5.70 3.48 -3.06
C LEU A 38 5.92 4.83 -3.76
N SER A 39 6.41 5.82 -3.04
CA SER A 39 6.78 7.11 -3.62
C SER A 39 7.95 6.96 -4.59
N ASP A 40 8.81 5.98 -4.36
CA ASP A 40 10.02 5.77 -5.14
C ASP A 40 9.85 4.72 -6.24
N ASP A 41 9.21 3.59 -5.93
CA ASP A 41 9.19 2.44 -6.84
C ASP A 41 7.91 1.60 -6.73
N PRO A 42 6.74 2.18 -7.05
CA PRO A 42 5.47 1.47 -6.85
C PRO A 42 5.26 0.29 -7.81
N ASN A 43 6.00 0.25 -8.92
CA ASN A 43 5.91 -0.83 -9.90
C ASN A 43 7.00 -1.88 -9.71
N ASN A 44 7.82 -1.72 -8.65
CA ASN A 44 8.91 -2.64 -8.32
C ASN A 44 9.88 -2.87 -9.49
N ARG A 45 10.24 -1.80 -10.18
CA ARG A 45 11.19 -1.89 -11.30
C ARG A 45 12.57 -2.36 -10.85
N SER A 46 12.93 -2.03 -9.61
CA SER A 46 14.20 -2.46 -9.03
C SER A 46 14.22 -3.95 -8.69
N GLY A 47 13.04 -4.55 -8.49
CA GLY A 47 12.91 -5.94 -8.04
C GLY A 47 13.29 -6.15 -6.57
N ARG A 48 13.54 -5.07 -5.82
CA ARG A 48 14.00 -5.17 -4.43
C ARG A 48 12.89 -5.28 -3.40
N HIS A 49 11.64 -5.06 -3.81
CA HIS A 49 10.51 -5.01 -2.88
C HIS A 49 9.59 -6.21 -3.05
N LYS A 50 8.84 -6.50 -2.01
CA LYS A 50 7.84 -7.58 -2.05
C LYS A 50 6.53 -7.06 -2.64
N ILE A 51 6.64 -6.55 -3.86
CA ILE A 51 5.52 -5.97 -4.61
C ILE A 51 5.16 -6.88 -5.77
N LYS A 52 3.87 -7.07 -5.97
CA LYS A 52 3.35 -7.89 -7.07
C LYS A 52 2.10 -7.24 -7.65
N LYS A 53 2.01 -7.24 -8.97
CA LYS A 53 0.77 -6.86 -9.65
C LYS A 53 -0.17 -8.05 -9.66
N LEU A 54 -1.39 -7.85 -9.20
CA LEU A 54 -2.39 -8.92 -9.10
C LEU A 54 -3.16 -9.04 -10.43
N ALA A 55 -3.37 -10.28 -10.87
CA ALA A 55 -4.11 -10.54 -12.10
C ALA A 55 -5.62 -10.41 -11.88
N GLY A 56 -6.34 -10.04 -12.93
CA GLY A 56 -7.81 -10.05 -12.94
C GLY A 56 -8.47 -8.87 -12.25
N LEU A 57 -7.70 -7.88 -11.83
CA LEU A 57 -8.27 -6.70 -11.15
C LEU A 57 -8.23 -5.48 -12.06
N LYS A 58 -9.26 -4.65 -11.91
CA LYS A 58 -9.34 -3.38 -12.62
C LYS A 58 -8.68 -2.27 -11.83
N LEU A 59 -8.35 -1.19 -12.53
CA LEU A 59 -7.87 0.03 -11.90
C LEU A 59 -8.93 0.53 -10.91
N GLY A 60 -8.52 0.88 -9.71
CA GLY A 60 -9.43 1.27 -8.64
C GLY A 60 -9.74 0.14 -7.67
N GLU A 61 -9.34 -1.09 -8.00
CA GLU A 61 -9.59 -2.26 -7.15
C GLU A 61 -8.37 -2.70 -6.35
N GLY A 62 -7.29 -1.92 -6.39
CA GLY A 62 -6.05 -2.29 -5.73
C GLY A 62 -5.29 -3.34 -6.53
N GLN A 63 -4.84 -2.97 -7.73
CA GLN A 63 -4.17 -3.88 -8.65
C GLN A 63 -2.79 -4.34 -8.19
N TRP A 64 -2.18 -3.60 -7.26
CA TRP A 64 -0.85 -3.89 -6.76
C TRP A 64 -0.89 -4.26 -5.29
N ARG A 65 0.05 -5.11 -4.86
CA ARG A 65 0.15 -5.55 -3.46
C ARG A 65 1.60 -5.44 -3.00
N LEU A 66 1.81 -4.74 -1.87
CA LEU A 66 3.08 -4.71 -1.16
C LEU A 66 2.92 -5.50 0.13
N ARG A 67 3.74 -6.53 0.29
CA ARG A 67 3.71 -7.39 1.47
C ARG A 67 4.68 -6.88 2.52
N TRP A 68 4.17 -6.70 3.74
CA TRP A 68 4.97 -6.31 4.88
C TRP A 68 4.59 -7.19 6.07
N ARG A 69 5.49 -8.10 6.47
CA ARG A 69 5.20 -9.10 7.51
C ARG A 69 3.91 -9.85 7.18
N ASP A 70 2.94 -9.86 8.13
CA ASP A 70 1.66 -10.52 7.92
C ASP A 70 0.60 -9.59 7.33
N TYR A 71 0.99 -8.40 6.89
CA TYR A 71 0.08 -7.41 6.33
C TYR A 71 0.25 -7.28 4.82
N ARG A 72 -0.83 -6.86 4.17
CA ARG A 72 -0.86 -6.62 2.73
C ARG A 72 -1.38 -5.21 2.49
N LEU A 73 -0.56 -4.39 1.83
CA LEU A 73 -0.96 -3.06 1.39
C LEU A 73 -1.32 -3.15 -0.09
N ARG A 74 -2.59 -2.89 -0.39
CA ARG A 74 -3.05 -2.88 -1.77
C ARG A 74 -3.20 -1.44 -2.24
N TYR A 75 -2.83 -1.20 -3.48
CA TYR A 75 -2.84 0.15 -4.03
C TYR A 75 -2.99 0.11 -5.55
N ASP A 76 -3.31 1.27 -6.12
CA ASP A 76 -3.38 1.45 -7.56
C ASP A 76 -2.38 2.50 -7.98
N VAL A 77 -1.90 2.38 -9.22
CA VAL A 77 -0.96 3.35 -9.81
C VAL A 77 -1.64 4.02 -11.00
N PHE A 78 -1.79 5.34 -10.93
CA PHE A 78 -2.40 6.17 -11.97
C PHE A 78 -1.33 7.16 -12.45
N GLY A 79 -0.63 6.83 -13.54
CA GLY A 79 0.45 7.72 -14.00
C GLY A 79 1.51 7.89 -12.93
N SER A 80 1.66 9.12 -12.42
CA SER A 80 2.63 9.43 -11.35
C SER A 80 2.00 9.41 -9.95
N GLU A 81 0.76 8.94 -9.84
CA GLU A 81 0.05 8.91 -8.57
C GLU A 81 -0.18 7.49 -8.09
N VAL A 82 -0.07 7.30 -6.78
CA VAL A 82 -0.34 6.02 -6.11
C VAL A 82 -1.48 6.25 -5.12
N VAL A 83 -2.53 5.44 -5.22
CA VAL A 83 -3.68 5.56 -4.32
C VAL A 83 -3.76 4.31 -3.45
N LEU A 84 -3.69 4.47 -2.14
CA LEU A 84 -3.75 3.36 -1.20
C LEU A 84 -5.19 2.87 -1.08
N HIS A 85 -5.39 1.58 -1.33
CA HIS A 85 -6.71 0.96 -1.36
C HIS A 85 -7.06 0.31 -0.01
N SER A 86 -6.19 -0.55 0.51
CA SER A 86 -6.43 -1.22 1.79
C SER A 86 -5.12 -1.68 2.42
N PHE A 87 -5.13 -1.79 3.76
CA PHE A 87 -3.99 -2.32 4.52
C PHE A 87 -4.57 -3.29 5.54
N ARG A 88 -4.38 -4.59 5.31
CA ARG A 88 -5.03 -5.64 6.09
C ARG A 88 -4.05 -6.73 6.49
N HIS A 89 -4.35 -7.35 7.64
CA HIS A 89 -3.66 -8.56 8.03
C HIS A 89 -4.03 -9.66 7.03
N ARG A 90 -3.08 -10.56 6.74
CA ARG A 90 -3.27 -11.63 5.74
C ARG A 90 -4.53 -12.46 5.97
N LYS A 91 -4.94 -12.62 7.23
CA LYS A 91 -6.15 -13.37 7.58
C LYS A 91 -7.42 -12.67 7.14
N ASP A 92 -7.37 -11.34 7.02
CA ASP A 92 -8.52 -10.52 6.66
C ASP A 92 -8.46 -10.07 5.19
N ALA A 93 -7.37 -10.38 4.48
CA ALA A 93 -7.18 -9.95 3.09
C ALA A 93 -7.75 -10.92 2.06
N TYR A 94 -8.10 -12.12 2.52
CA TYR A 94 -8.58 -13.19 1.64
C TYR A 94 -9.86 -13.81 2.18
#